data_b3e42206173908ba43c065cdbbc7cfed
#
_entry.id   b3e42206173908ba43c065cdbbc7cfed
#
_cell.length_a   1.000
_cell.length_b   1.000
_cell.length_c   1.000
_cell.angle_alpha   90.00
_cell.angle_beta   90.00
_cell.angle_gamma   90.00
#
_symmetry.space_group_name_H-M   'P 1'
#
loop_
_entity.id
_entity.type
_entity.pdbx_description
1 polymer ?
#
loop_
_entity_poly.entity_id
_entity_poly.type
_entity_poly.pdbx_seq_one_letter_code
_entity_poly.pdbx_strand_id
1 'polypeptide(L)'
;VRKLYIVRIELDNTDNAQQIFESINSKGEQLNPADLIRNYVMMNRQNDEQEKIYSDYWGKLENIFPESKKMTEFFRFYLAAKTYILSSEKELYEVFKQFWRDNAGETEYLRILQDLLNYAKHFETIYLQNGDDYNGVLTDFRKLQSLMPAPFVMRILELKRVNKLTSTQVEEIFRILNTYLVRRYITGLNTNAISKFFPGYLKNVENQVKNEGNYNKFVDICKYYLINENKGKAAFMPDDTQTYLQTANAYALSNIRWVLDKIETYKNPVSIILDDLNIEHIMPQKINSYWKNITGLDEDEYTNVVNRLGNLTLAAVGDNSKMSNNDFDYKKSILQETKHLKM
;
A
#
# COMPACT_ATOMS: atom_id res chain seq x y z
N VAL A 1 -34.07 -2.06 -29.16
CA VAL A 1 -32.81 -2.79 -29.44
C VAL A 1 -31.84 -1.79 -30.06
N ARG A 2 -30.76 -1.47 -29.38
CA ARG A 2 -29.68 -0.64 -29.94
C ARG A 2 -28.93 -1.49 -30.99
N LYS A 3 -28.79 -0.98 -32.21
CA LYS A 3 -28.03 -1.64 -33.26
C LYS A 3 -26.55 -1.46 -32.98
N LEU A 4 -25.79 -2.57 -32.98
CA LEU A 4 -24.34 -2.54 -32.93
C LEU A 4 -23.80 -2.39 -34.36
N TYR A 5 -22.92 -1.43 -34.58
CA TYR A 5 -22.22 -1.25 -35.85
C TYR A 5 -20.76 -1.66 -35.66
N ILE A 6 -20.25 -2.46 -36.58
CA ILE A 6 -18.87 -2.93 -36.59
C ILE A 6 -18.20 -2.37 -37.86
N VAL A 7 -17.04 -1.77 -37.68
CA VAL A 7 -16.15 -1.36 -38.78
C VAL A 7 -14.98 -2.35 -38.81
N ARG A 8 -14.80 -3.04 -39.93
CA ARG A 8 -13.65 -3.89 -40.19
C ARG A 8 -12.63 -3.07 -40.99
N ILE A 9 -11.40 -2.96 -40.50
CA ILE A 9 -10.27 -2.32 -41.17
C ILE A 9 -9.30 -3.43 -41.55
N GLU A 10 -9.02 -3.60 -42.84
CA GLU A 10 -7.99 -4.52 -43.33
C GLU A 10 -6.72 -3.70 -43.59
N LEU A 11 -5.59 -4.21 -43.15
CA LEU A 11 -4.29 -3.58 -43.26
C LEU A 11 -3.45 -4.30 -44.30
N ASP A 12 -2.70 -3.54 -45.08
CA ASP A 12 -1.70 -4.07 -46.01
C ASP A 12 -0.37 -4.32 -45.29
N ASN A 13 0.51 -5.12 -45.89
CA ASN A 13 1.82 -5.44 -45.31
C ASN A 13 2.73 -4.22 -45.08
N THR A 14 2.41 -3.08 -45.70
CA THR A 14 3.12 -1.80 -45.56
C THR A 14 2.53 -0.90 -44.46
N ASP A 15 1.36 -1.23 -43.97
CA ASP A 15 0.66 -0.45 -42.93
C ASP A 15 1.27 -0.69 -41.57
N ASN A 16 1.39 0.38 -40.79
CA ASN A 16 1.79 0.29 -39.41
C ASN A 16 0.55 0.13 -38.52
N ALA A 17 0.22 -1.13 -38.20
CA ALA A 17 -0.95 -1.49 -37.36
C ALA A 17 -0.96 -0.72 -36.03
N GLN A 18 0.22 -0.49 -35.42
CA GLN A 18 0.38 0.25 -34.15
C GLN A 18 -0.05 1.71 -34.30
N GLN A 19 0.41 2.41 -35.36
CA GLN A 19 0.05 3.79 -35.60
C GLN A 19 -1.43 3.97 -35.90
N ILE A 20 -2.00 3.05 -36.67
CA ILE A 20 -3.44 3.06 -37.00
C ILE A 20 -4.27 2.87 -35.72
N PHE A 21 -3.92 1.89 -34.89
CA PHE A 21 -4.57 1.62 -33.62
C PHE A 21 -4.49 2.84 -32.68
N GLU A 22 -3.29 3.44 -32.51
CA GLU A 22 -3.10 4.63 -31.68
C GLU A 22 -3.90 5.84 -32.22
N SER A 23 -3.95 6.01 -33.54
CA SER A 23 -4.73 7.08 -34.19
C SER A 23 -6.24 6.94 -33.94
N ILE A 24 -6.77 5.72 -34.05
CA ILE A 24 -8.19 5.45 -33.80
C ILE A 24 -8.52 5.68 -32.33
N ASN A 25 -7.68 5.16 -31.43
CA ASN A 25 -7.87 5.33 -29.98
C ASN A 25 -7.78 6.80 -29.52
N SER A 26 -6.97 7.62 -30.19
CA SER A 26 -6.85 9.06 -29.86
C SER A 26 -8.10 9.88 -30.20
N LYS A 27 -8.95 9.38 -31.10
CA LYS A 27 -10.17 10.07 -31.58
C LYS A 27 -11.46 9.55 -30.97
N GLY A 28 -11.40 8.38 -30.30
CA GLY A 28 -12.55 7.73 -29.65
C GLY A 28 -12.56 7.85 -28.14
N GLU A 29 -13.31 6.99 -27.47
CA GLU A 29 -13.18 6.77 -26.04
C GLU A 29 -11.83 6.11 -25.77
N GLN A 30 -11.02 6.76 -24.95
CA GLN A 30 -9.66 6.30 -24.70
C GLN A 30 -9.67 4.95 -23.95
N LEU A 31 -8.94 3.99 -24.47
CA LEU A 31 -8.67 2.73 -23.77
C LEU A 31 -7.86 2.97 -22.51
N ASN A 32 -8.08 2.10 -21.53
CA ASN A 32 -7.27 2.09 -20.33
C ASN A 32 -5.79 1.80 -20.68
N PRO A 33 -4.82 2.41 -20.02
CA PRO A 33 -3.40 2.17 -20.30
C PRO A 33 -2.97 0.70 -20.25
N ALA A 34 -3.56 -0.12 -19.37
CA ALA A 34 -3.29 -1.56 -19.36
C ALA A 34 -3.73 -2.27 -20.64
N ASP A 35 -4.87 -1.86 -21.24
CA ASP A 35 -5.36 -2.41 -22.50
C ASP A 35 -4.47 -1.97 -23.67
N LEU A 36 -3.97 -0.73 -23.64
CA LEU A 36 -2.99 -0.24 -24.62
C LEU A 36 -1.68 -1.04 -24.56
N ILE A 37 -1.18 -1.31 -23.36
CA ILE A 37 0.01 -2.13 -23.12
C ILE A 37 -0.19 -3.55 -23.66
N ARG A 38 -1.35 -4.17 -23.35
CA ARG A 38 -1.70 -5.50 -23.88
C ARG A 38 -1.61 -5.55 -25.40
N ASN A 39 -2.29 -4.61 -26.06
CA ASN A 39 -2.32 -4.56 -27.50
C ASN A 39 -0.91 -4.34 -28.08
N TYR A 40 -0.10 -3.47 -27.47
CA TYR A 40 1.28 -3.23 -27.89
C TYR A 40 2.14 -4.50 -27.78
N VAL A 41 2.01 -5.28 -26.70
CA VAL A 41 2.78 -6.52 -26.50
C VAL A 41 2.40 -7.59 -27.52
N MET A 42 1.12 -7.67 -27.92
CA MET A 42 0.62 -8.69 -28.83
C MET A 42 0.71 -8.30 -30.31
N MET A 43 0.80 -7.02 -30.60
CA MET A 43 0.77 -6.51 -31.95
C MET A 43 2.04 -6.93 -32.73
N ASN A 44 1.91 -7.16 -34.03
CA ASN A 44 2.98 -7.60 -34.93
C ASN A 44 3.57 -8.99 -34.61
N ARG A 45 2.77 -9.88 -33.99
CA ARG A 45 3.14 -11.25 -33.71
C ARG A 45 2.22 -12.22 -34.44
N GLN A 46 2.72 -13.42 -34.73
CA GLN A 46 1.92 -14.49 -35.31
C GLN A 46 0.84 -14.97 -34.32
N ASN A 47 -0.28 -15.50 -34.85
CA ASN A 47 -1.43 -15.89 -34.01
C ASN A 47 -1.06 -16.91 -32.93
N ASP A 48 -0.27 -17.91 -33.24
CA ASP A 48 0.21 -18.93 -32.29
C ASP A 48 1.09 -18.34 -31.20
N GLU A 49 1.90 -17.36 -31.53
CA GLU A 49 2.72 -16.60 -30.57
C GLU A 49 1.84 -15.73 -29.65
N GLN A 50 0.81 -15.07 -30.21
CA GLN A 50 -0.16 -14.30 -29.42
C GLN A 50 -0.91 -15.19 -28.44
N GLU A 51 -1.39 -16.36 -28.88
CA GLU A 51 -2.07 -17.35 -28.04
C GLU A 51 -1.16 -17.83 -26.89
N LYS A 52 0.10 -18.09 -27.19
CA LYS A 52 1.09 -18.49 -26.18
C LYS A 52 1.38 -17.38 -25.17
N ILE A 53 1.57 -16.14 -25.62
CA ILE A 53 1.75 -14.98 -24.72
C ILE A 53 0.52 -14.81 -23.83
N TYR A 54 -0.67 -14.97 -24.38
CA TYR A 54 -1.90 -14.86 -23.61
C TYR A 54 -2.01 -15.98 -22.57
N SER A 55 -1.86 -17.23 -22.94
CA SER A 55 -2.01 -18.38 -22.04
C SER A 55 -0.94 -18.42 -20.93
N ASP A 56 0.30 -18.12 -21.29
CA ASP A 56 1.43 -18.27 -20.38
C ASP A 56 1.63 -17.07 -19.45
N TYR A 57 1.25 -15.87 -19.89
CA TYR A 57 1.53 -14.64 -19.18
C TYR A 57 0.31 -13.75 -18.97
N TRP A 58 -0.33 -13.28 -20.05
CA TRP A 58 -1.31 -12.21 -19.94
C TRP A 58 -2.59 -12.65 -19.22
N GLY A 59 -3.14 -13.82 -19.56
CA GLY A 59 -4.31 -14.38 -18.87
C GLY A 59 -4.06 -14.58 -17.38
N LYS A 60 -2.81 -14.86 -16.97
CA LYS A 60 -2.44 -14.94 -15.54
C LYS A 60 -2.42 -13.55 -14.89
N LEU A 61 -2.02 -12.50 -15.62
CA LEU A 61 -2.12 -11.13 -15.13
C LEU A 61 -3.59 -10.71 -14.97
N GLU A 62 -4.44 -11.01 -15.93
CA GLU A 62 -5.88 -10.72 -15.84
C GLU A 62 -6.56 -11.46 -14.67
N ASN A 63 -6.11 -12.67 -14.34
CA ASN A 63 -6.60 -13.40 -13.16
C ASN A 63 -6.19 -12.71 -11.84
N ILE A 64 -4.98 -12.16 -11.76
CA ILE A 64 -4.52 -11.39 -10.59
C ILE A 64 -5.23 -10.02 -10.53
N PHE A 65 -5.43 -9.38 -11.68
CA PHE A 65 -6.02 -8.06 -11.81
C PHE A 65 -7.25 -8.07 -12.71
N PRO A 66 -8.41 -8.54 -12.24
CA PRO A 66 -9.62 -8.57 -13.04
C PRO A 66 -10.14 -7.17 -13.43
N GLU A 67 -9.71 -6.12 -12.72
CA GLU A 67 -10.03 -4.74 -13.02
C GLU A 67 -8.86 -4.07 -13.74
N SER A 68 -9.05 -3.59 -14.99
CA SER A 68 -8.02 -2.88 -15.79
C SER A 68 -7.40 -1.68 -15.04
N LYS A 69 -8.17 -1.03 -14.15
CA LYS A 69 -7.66 0.08 -13.35
C LYS A 69 -6.58 -0.37 -12.35
N LYS A 70 -6.78 -1.50 -11.69
CA LYS A 70 -5.77 -2.09 -10.77
C LYS A 70 -4.55 -2.59 -11.52
N MET A 71 -4.76 -3.16 -12.70
CA MET A 71 -3.66 -3.56 -13.58
C MET A 71 -2.85 -2.35 -14.04
N THR A 72 -3.50 -1.24 -14.38
CA THR A 72 -2.82 0.03 -14.71
C THR A 72 -1.98 0.54 -13.55
N GLU A 73 -2.51 0.50 -12.34
CA GLU A 73 -1.79 0.89 -11.12
C GLU A 73 -0.57 -0.01 -10.88
N PHE A 74 -0.74 -1.32 -11.03
CA PHE A 74 0.36 -2.28 -10.96
C PHE A 74 1.45 -1.97 -11.99
N PHE A 75 1.12 -1.72 -13.26
CA PHE A 75 2.11 -1.36 -14.28
C PHE A 75 2.91 -0.12 -13.92
N ARG A 76 2.26 0.91 -13.35
CA ARG A 76 2.96 2.11 -12.88
C ARG A 76 4.01 1.78 -11.83
N PHE A 77 3.67 0.94 -10.85
CA PHE A 77 4.60 0.56 -9.79
C PHE A 77 5.68 -0.40 -10.29
N TYR A 78 5.35 -1.31 -11.20
CA TYR A 78 6.32 -2.17 -11.86
C TYR A 78 7.38 -1.35 -12.59
N LEU A 79 6.97 -0.43 -13.45
CA LEU A 79 7.90 0.44 -14.15
C LEU A 79 8.71 1.31 -13.19
N ALA A 80 8.09 1.82 -12.14
CA ALA A 80 8.82 2.58 -11.12
C ALA A 80 9.88 1.75 -10.38
N ALA A 81 9.63 0.45 -10.16
CA ALA A 81 10.63 -0.46 -9.62
C ALA A 81 11.81 -0.73 -10.59
N LYS A 82 11.58 -0.60 -11.89
CA LYS A 82 12.59 -0.84 -12.93
C LYS A 82 13.35 0.42 -13.35
N THR A 83 12.66 1.55 -13.40
CA THR A 83 13.20 2.82 -13.92
C THR A 83 13.53 3.85 -12.84
N TYR A 84 13.10 3.57 -11.59
CA TYR A 84 13.18 4.49 -10.44
C TYR A 84 12.40 5.81 -10.64
N ILE A 85 11.42 5.81 -11.54
CA ILE A 85 10.58 6.96 -11.82
C ILE A 85 9.11 6.52 -11.78
N LEU A 86 8.29 7.18 -10.97
CA LEU A 86 6.84 6.96 -10.95
C LEU A 86 6.19 7.90 -11.98
N SER A 87 5.78 7.33 -13.11
CA SER A 87 5.03 8.04 -14.15
C SER A 87 3.59 8.37 -13.71
N SER A 88 3.00 9.39 -14.32
CA SER A 88 1.56 9.59 -14.26
C SER A 88 0.83 8.48 -15.05
N GLU A 89 -0.46 8.33 -14.80
CA GLU A 89 -1.28 7.38 -15.56
C GLU A 89 -1.32 7.71 -17.05
N LYS A 90 -1.36 9.00 -17.38
CA LYS A 90 -1.38 9.49 -18.77
C LYS A 90 -0.09 9.17 -19.53
N GLU A 91 1.03 9.15 -18.86
CA GLU A 91 2.35 8.88 -19.45
C GLU A 91 2.68 7.39 -19.48
N LEU A 92 1.93 6.55 -18.75
CA LEU A 92 2.25 5.16 -18.51
C LEU A 92 2.53 4.37 -19.79
N TYR A 93 1.67 4.53 -20.78
CA TYR A 93 1.79 3.80 -22.05
C TYR A 93 3.09 4.14 -22.79
N GLU A 94 3.45 5.43 -22.89
CA GLU A 94 4.69 5.86 -23.53
C GLU A 94 5.93 5.39 -22.75
N VAL A 95 5.89 5.47 -21.42
CA VAL A 95 6.97 4.97 -20.55
C VAL A 95 7.15 3.45 -20.73
N PHE A 96 6.03 2.70 -20.83
CA PHE A 96 6.09 1.26 -21.08
C PHE A 96 6.70 0.95 -22.46
N LYS A 97 6.27 1.65 -23.51
CA LYS A 97 6.84 1.48 -24.86
C LYS A 97 8.35 1.73 -24.88
N GLN A 98 8.81 2.80 -24.21
CA GLN A 98 10.23 3.09 -24.11
C GLN A 98 10.98 2.00 -23.35
N PHE A 99 10.48 1.60 -22.17
CA PHE A 99 11.06 0.51 -21.39
C PHE A 99 11.13 -0.80 -22.20
N TRP A 100 10.06 -1.12 -22.93
CA TRP A 100 10.01 -2.30 -23.79
C TRP A 100 11.05 -2.25 -24.89
N ARG A 101 11.13 -1.15 -25.65
CA ARG A 101 12.14 -0.97 -26.71
C ARG A 101 13.58 -1.09 -26.20
N ASP A 102 13.84 -0.55 -25.02
CA ASP A 102 15.19 -0.55 -24.46
C ASP A 102 15.62 -1.93 -23.92
N ASN A 103 14.66 -2.81 -23.60
CA ASN A 103 14.92 -4.06 -22.90
C ASN A 103 14.44 -5.33 -23.62
N ALA A 104 13.51 -5.23 -24.58
CA ALA A 104 12.98 -6.35 -25.34
C ALA A 104 13.68 -6.46 -26.70
N GLY A 105 14.77 -7.21 -26.76
CA GLY A 105 15.27 -7.72 -28.04
C GLY A 105 14.32 -8.78 -28.62
N GLU A 106 14.64 -9.35 -29.77
CA GLU A 106 13.76 -10.32 -30.47
C GLU A 106 13.33 -11.52 -29.61
N THR A 107 14.15 -11.97 -28.67
CA THR A 107 13.90 -13.09 -27.74
C THR A 107 13.73 -12.68 -26.30
N GLU A 108 14.18 -11.49 -25.91
CA GLU A 108 14.22 -11.00 -24.53
C GLU A 108 12.83 -10.62 -23.98
N TYR A 109 11.83 -10.42 -24.86
CA TYR A 109 10.48 -10.04 -24.43
C TYR A 109 9.82 -11.09 -23.52
N LEU A 110 10.12 -12.38 -23.72
CA LEU A 110 9.63 -13.45 -22.84
C LEU A 110 10.18 -13.29 -21.41
N ARG A 111 11.43 -12.85 -21.29
CA ARG A 111 12.03 -12.54 -19.99
C ARG A 111 11.34 -11.39 -19.31
N ILE A 112 10.96 -10.36 -20.06
CA ILE A 112 10.20 -9.21 -19.52
C ILE A 112 8.81 -9.66 -19.08
N LEU A 113 8.12 -10.48 -19.87
CA LEU A 113 6.80 -11.00 -19.50
C LEU A 113 6.85 -11.88 -18.26
N GLN A 114 7.89 -12.71 -18.13
CA GLN A 114 8.09 -13.53 -16.93
C GLN A 114 8.40 -12.66 -15.71
N ASP A 115 9.25 -11.65 -15.86
CA ASP A 115 9.57 -10.69 -14.80
C ASP A 115 8.31 -9.92 -14.36
N LEU A 116 7.52 -9.45 -15.32
CA LEU A 116 6.26 -8.76 -15.07
C LEU A 116 5.27 -9.65 -14.28
N LEU A 117 5.15 -10.93 -14.65
CA LEU A 117 4.31 -11.89 -13.93
C LEU A 117 4.85 -12.17 -12.51
N ASN A 118 6.16 -12.23 -12.32
CA ASN A 118 6.75 -12.37 -10.98
C ASN A 118 6.41 -11.17 -10.10
N TYR A 119 6.55 -9.95 -10.62
CA TYR A 119 6.18 -8.73 -9.89
C TYR A 119 4.68 -8.63 -9.62
N ALA A 120 3.84 -9.11 -10.53
CA ALA A 120 2.39 -9.20 -10.31
C ALA A 120 2.06 -10.11 -9.13
N LYS A 121 2.72 -11.27 -9.02
CA LYS A 121 2.59 -12.18 -7.87
C LYS A 121 3.10 -11.54 -6.57
N HIS A 122 4.18 -10.73 -6.62
CA HIS A 122 4.63 -9.99 -5.47
C HIS A 122 3.61 -8.95 -5.02
N PHE A 123 3.01 -8.23 -5.96
CA PHE A 123 1.91 -7.29 -5.67
C PHE A 123 0.71 -8.01 -5.06
N GLU A 124 0.32 -9.15 -5.62
CA GLU A 124 -0.74 -10.02 -5.09
C GLU A 124 -0.45 -10.44 -3.65
N THR A 125 0.76 -10.95 -3.36
CA THR A 125 1.20 -11.33 -2.01
C THR A 125 1.11 -10.15 -1.04
N ILE A 126 1.58 -8.96 -1.44
CA ILE A 126 1.65 -7.79 -0.55
C ILE A 126 0.26 -7.18 -0.32
N TYR A 127 -0.56 -7.01 -1.37
CA TYR A 127 -1.75 -6.16 -1.33
C TYR A 127 -3.07 -6.93 -1.45
N LEU A 128 -3.06 -8.16 -2.01
CA LEU A 128 -4.27 -8.95 -2.25
C LEU A 128 -4.40 -10.18 -1.33
N GLN A 129 -3.49 -10.29 -0.34
CA GLN A 129 -3.52 -11.29 0.73
C GLN A 129 -3.25 -12.74 0.30
N ASN A 130 -2.45 -12.94 -0.74
CA ASN A 130 -2.01 -14.28 -1.16
C ASN A 130 -0.53 -14.50 -0.85
N GLY A 131 -0.19 -15.68 -0.32
CA GLY A 131 1.18 -16.11 -0.07
C GLY A 131 1.67 -15.92 1.37
N ASP A 132 3.01 -15.98 1.56
CA ASP A 132 3.65 -15.87 2.88
C ASP A 132 3.43 -14.50 3.52
N ASP A 133 3.07 -14.49 4.80
CA ASP A 133 2.80 -13.29 5.58
C ASP A 133 4.00 -12.80 6.42
N TYR A 134 5.12 -13.49 6.38
CA TYR A 134 6.35 -13.14 7.11
C TYR A 134 6.08 -12.78 8.58
N ASN A 135 5.52 -13.71 9.34
CA ASN A 135 5.17 -13.53 10.75
C ASN A 135 4.21 -12.36 11.03
N GLY A 136 3.24 -12.15 10.17
CA GLY A 136 2.18 -11.15 10.35
C GLY A 136 2.56 -9.73 9.93
N VAL A 137 3.80 -9.46 9.49
CA VAL A 137 4.21 -8.10 9.12
C VAL A 137 3.54 -7.60 7.85
N LEU A 138 3.18 -8.49 6.91
CA LEU A 138 2.40 -8.10 5.73
C LEU A 138 0.93 -7.83 6.07
N THR A 139 0.34 -8.56 7.00
CA THR A 139 -0.99 -8.26 7.52
C THR A 139 -1.02 -6.85 8.12
N ASP A 140 -0.02 -6.48 8.91
CA ASP A 140 0.11 -5.13 9.43
C ASP A 140 0.29 -4.09 8.33
N PHE A 141 1.16 -4.38 7.37
CA PHE A 141 1.41 -3.49 6.23
C PHE A 141 0.14 -3.21 5.41
N ARG A 142 -0.66 -4.25 5.15
CA ARG A 142 -1.95 -4.13 4.41
C ARG A 142 -2.93 -3.22 5.15
N LYS A 143 -3.03 -3.35 6.49
CA LYS A 143 -3.91 -2.50 7.32
C LYS A 143 -3.54 -1.02 7.23
N LEU A 144 -2.31 -0.67 6.88
CA LEU A 144 -1.89 0.72 6.64
C LEU A 144 -2.34 1.28 5.29
N GLN A 145 -2.84 0.45 4.39
CA GLN A 145 -3.46 0.81 3.10
C GLN A 145 -2.59 1.75 2.23
N SER A 146 -1.27 1.67 2.34
CA SER A 146 -0.36 2.52 1.58
C SER A 146 0.21 1.79 0.37
N LEU A 147 -0.13 2.26 -0.83
CA LEU A 147 0.44 1.77 -2.09
C LEU A 147 1.75 2.47 -2.48
N MET A 148 2.10 3.54 -1.80
CA MET A 148 3.30 4.33 -2.17
C MET A 148 4.60 3.54 -2.10
N PRO A 149 4.82 2.61 -1.15
CA PRO A 149 6.01 1.77 -1.12
C PRO A 149 6.04 0.66 -2.18
N ALA A 150 4.99 0.46 -2.98
CA ALA A 150 4.87 -0.68 -3.90
C ALA A 150 6.10 -0.94 -4.77
N PRO A 151 6.72 0.05 -5.43
CA PRO A 151 7.94 -0.20 -6.21
C PRO A 151 9.06 -0.84 -5.39
N PHE A 152 9.25 -0.37 -4.15
CA PHE A 152 10.27 -0.87 -3.25
C PHE A 152 9.92 -2.27 -2.72
N VAL A 153 8.72 -2.47 -2.18
CA VAL A 153 8.35 -3.75 -1.53
C VAL A 153 8.22 -4.90 -2.53
N MET A 154 7.77 -4.66 -3.76
CA MET A 154 7.81 -5.66 -4.82
C MET A 154 9.24 -6.07 -5.15
N ARG A 155 10.17 -5.11 -5.21
CA ARG A 155 11.59 -5.40 -5.41
C ARG A 155 12.19 -6.21 -4.27
N ILE A 156 11.80 -5.96 -3.02
CA ILE A 156 12.24 -6.75 -1.86
C ILE A 156 11.82 -8.21 -2.02
N LEU A 157 10.57 -8.49 -2.40
CA LEU A 157 10.12 -9.87 -2.63
C LEU A 157 10.81 -10.50 -3.84
N GLU A 158 11.11 -9.75 -4.89
CA GLU A 158 11.90 -10.26 -6.01
C GLU A 158 13.32 -10.64 -5.57
N LEU A 159 13.98 -9.81 -4.76
CA LEU A 159 15.31 -10.14 -4.20
C LEU A 159 15.25 -11.39 -3.31
N LYS A 160 14.16 -11.58 -2.58
CA LYS A 160 13.91 -12.80 -1.82
C LYS A 160 13.75 -14.01 -2.76
N ARG A 161 12.94 -13.88 -3.82
CA ARG A 161 12.70 -14.95 -4.80
C ARG A 161 14.01 -15.45 -5.45
N VAL A 162 14.94 -14.53 -5.75
CA VAL A 162 16.25 -14.87 -6.33
C VAL A 162 17.34 -15.14 -5.28
N ASN A 163 16.95 -15.42 -4.04
CA ASN A 163 17.84 -15.76 -2.92
C ASN A 163 18.93 -14.71 -2.59
N LYS A 164 18.65 -13.43 -2.85
CA LYS A 164 19.51 -12.31 -2.44
C LYS A 164 19.19 -11.84 -1.03
N LEU A 165 17.96 -12.01 -0.56
CA LEU A 165 17.51 -11.70 0.79
C LEU A 165 16.95 -12.95 1.47
N THR A 166 17.13 -13.04 2.79
CA THR A 166 16.49 -14.04 3.66
C THR A 166 15.08 -13.61 4.06
N SER A 167 14.25 -14.53 4.54
CA SER A 167 12.93 -14.21 5.09
C SER A 167 13.02 -13.26 6.28
N THR A 168 14.02 -13.44 7.15
CA THR A 168 14.26 -12.55 8.30
C THR A 168 14.58 -11.12 7.87
N GLN A 169 15.39 -10.94 6.81
CA GLN A 169 15.66 -9.60 6.28
C GLN A 169 14.40 -8.95 5.70
N VAL A 170 13.58 -9.72 4.97
CA VAL A 170 12.29 -9.24 4.46
C VAL A 170 11.38 -8.80 5.60
N GLU A 171 11.21 -9.64 6.62
CA GLU A 171 10.42 -9.31 7.82
C GLU A 171 10.90 -8.00 8.47
N GLU A 172 12.21 -7.85 8.68
CA GLU A 172 12.77 -6.66 9.31
C GLU A 172 12.54 -5.40 8.46
N ILE A 173 12.66 -5.48 7.14
CA ILE A 173 12.38 -4.36 6.22
C ILE A 173 10.91 -3.93 6.34
N PHE A 174 9.96 -4.88 6.36
CA PHE A 174 8.55 -4.54 6.53
C PHE A 174 8.25 -3.95 7.91
N ARG A 175 8.91 -4.41 8.99
CA ARG A 175 8.79 -3.79 10.32
C ARG A 175 9.24 -2.33 10.31
N ILE A 176 10.35 -2.03 9.63
CA ILE A 176 10.86 -0.66 9.47
C ILE A 176 9.87 0.19 8.68
N LEU A 177 9.33 -0.33 7.57
CA LEU A 177 8.34 0.37 6.76
C LEU A 177 7.04 0.61 7.52
N ASN A 178 6.54 -0.39 8.25
CA ASN A 178 5.37 -0.24 9.09
C ASN A 178 5.58 0.88 10.13
N THR A 179 6.73 0.90 10.79
CA THR A 179 7.09 1.97 11.75
C THR A 179 7.11 3.34 11.07
N TYR A 180 7.72 3.45 9.89
CA TYR A 180 7.77 4.69 9.12
C TYR A 180 6.36 5.19 8.76
N LEU A 181 5.52 4.32 8.21
CA LEU A 181 4.17 4.67 7.79
C LEU A 181 3.28 5.05 8.99
N VAL A 182 3.33 4.26 10.07
CA VAL A 182 2.55 4.55 11.29
C VAL A 182 2.89 5.91 11.88
N ARG A 183 4.18 6.23 11.99
CA ARG A 183 4.60 7.54 12.52
C ARG A 183 4.06 8.68 11.66
N ARG A 184 4.07 8.52 10.35
CA ARG A 184 3.48 9.50 9.44
C ARG A 184 1.97 9.64 9.59
N TYR A 185 1.27 8.52 9.75
CA TYR A 185 -0.19 8.55 10.01
C TYR A 185 -0.52 9.29 11.30
N ILE A 186 0.17 8.95 12.37
CA ILE A 186 -0.05 9.55 13.68
C ILE A 186 0.18 11.06 13.64
N THR A 187 1.21 11.53 12.95
CA THR A 187 1.53 12.96 12.81
C THR A 187 0.71 13.68 11.75
N GLY A 188 -0.27 13.02 11.11
CA GLY A 188 -1.14 13.63 10.10
C GLY A 188 -0.40 14.07 8.82
N LEU A 189 0.81 13.57 8.57
CA LEU A 189 1.60 13.94 7.41
C LEU A 189 1.02 13.34 6.13
N ASN A 190 0.82 14.20 5.14
CA ASN A 190 0.25 13.83 3.85
C ASN A 190 1.08 12.76 3.14
N THR A 191 0.43 11.71 2.67
CA THR A 191 1.04 10.61 1.90
C THR A 191 1.49 11.02 0.50
N ASN A 192 0.95 12.10 -0.07
CA ASN A 192 1.36 12.58 -1.40
C ASN A 192 2.86 12.93 -1.47
N ALA A 193 3.45 13.35 -0.35
CA ALA A 193 4.87 13.67 -0.28
C ALA A 193 5.78 12.45 -0.50
N ILE A 194 5.29 11.24 -0.26
CA ILE A 194 6.07 10.00 -0.36
C ILE A 194 5.86 9.24 -1.69
N SER A 195 4.95 9.70 -2.55
CA SER A 195 4.68 9.03 -3.83
C SER A 195 5.92 8.95 -4.73
N LYS A 196 6.71 10.03 -4.78
CA LYS A 196 7.97 10.10 -5.55
C LYS A 196 9.20 9.68 -4.73
N PHE A 197 9.05 9.49 -3.43
CA PHE A 197 10.15 9.14 -2.54
C PHE A 197 10.63 7.70 -2.78
N PHE A 198 9.72 6.72 -2.78
CA PHE A 198 10.10 5.32 -2.81
C PHE A 198 10.87 4.86 -4.04
N PRO A 199 10.59 5.33 -5.28
CA PRO A 199 11.43 5.01 -6.42
C PRO A 199 12.87 5.52 -6.27
N GLY A 200 13.04 6.76 -5.80
CA GLY A 200 14.36 7.34 -5.52
C GLY A 200 15.08 6.64 -4.36
N TYR A 201 14.36 6.31 -3.31
CA TYR A 201 14.85 5.53 -2.18
C TYR A 201 15.37 4.16 -2.63
N LEU A 202 14.59 3.44 -3.45
CA LEU A 202 15.00 2.16 -4.04
C LEU A 202 16.31 2.32 -4.83
N LYS A 203 16.41 3.33 -5.68
CA LYS A 203 17.63 3.63 -6.46
C LYS A 203 18.86 3.80 -5.56
N ASN A 204 18.72 4.59 -4.48
CA ASN A 204 19.83 4.85 -3.56
C ASN A 204 20.27 3.58 -2.83
N VAL A 205 19.30 2.77 -2.34
CA VAL A 205 19.56 1.49 -1.68
C VAL A 205 20.29 0.54 -2.64
N GLU A 206 19.80 0.36 -3.87
CA GLU A 206 20.42 -0.56 -4.83
C GLU A 206 21.82 -0.10 -5.28
N ASN A 207 22.03 1.21 -5.46
CA ASN A 207 23.35 1.76 -5.77
C ASN A 207 24.34 1.47 -4.63
N GLN A 208 23.94 1.64 -3.37
CA GLN A 208 24.82 1.36 -2.23
C GLN A 208 25.11 -0.13 -2.11
N VAL A 209 24.11 -1.00 -2.30
CA VAL A 209 24.30 -2.45 -2.32
C VAL A 209 25.27 -2.87 -3.43
N LYS A 210 25.17 -2.25 -4.61
CA LYS A 210 26.11 -2.49 -5.72
C LYS A 210 27.55 -2.09 -5.33
N ASN A 211 27.74 -0.99 -4.64
CA ASN A 211 29.04 -0.54 -4.15
C ASN A 211 29.61 -1.50 -3.10
N GLU A 212 28.76 -2.02 -2.20
CA GLU A 212 29.16 -3.02 -1.18
C GLU A 212 29.46 -4.40 -1.80
N GLY A 213 28.98 -4.70 -2.99
CA GLY A 213 29.15 -5.95 -3.71
C GLY A 213 28.37 -7.15 -3.13
N ASN A 214 27.58 -6.96 -2.07
CA ASN A 214 26.77 -8.01 -1.44
C ASN A 214 25.52 -7.46 -0.74
N TYR A 215 24.64 -8.37 -0.33
CA TYR A 215 23.35 -8.05 0.31
C TYR A 215 23.36 -8.20 1.85
N ASN A 216 24.51 -8.48 2.47
CA ASN A 216 24.57 -8.75 3.91
C ASN A 216 24.11 -7.55 4.76
N LYS A 217 24.47 -6.33 4.32
CA LYS A 217 24.10 -5.09 4.98
C LYS A 217 22.81 -4.44 4.42
N PHE A 218 22.03 -5.18 3.65
CA PHE A 218 20.88 -4.60 2.95
C PHE A 218 19.92 -3.89 3.89
N VAL A 219 19.59 -4.49 5.03
CA VAL A 219 18.68 -3.91 6.03
C VAL A 219 19.27 -2.63 6.63
N ASP A 220 20.54 -2.60 6.95
CA ASP A 220 21.21 -1.42 7.50
C ASP A 220 21.26 -0.28 6.49
N ILE A 221 21.48 -0.60 5.21
CA ILE A 221 21.42 0.37 4.10
C ILE A 221 20.01 0.95 3.99
N CYS A 222 18.98 0.10 4.07
CA CYS A 222 17.58 0.56 4.07
C CYS A 222 17.31 1.51 5.25
N LYS A 223 17.75 1.16 6.47
CA LYS A 223 17.62 2.02 7.65
C LYS A 223 18.33 3.34 7.46
N TYR A 224 19.58 3.31 6.98
CA TYR A 224 20.37 4.51 6.77
C TYR A 224 19.67 5.51 5.86
N TYR A 225 19.24 5.09 4.66
CA TYR A 225 18.58 5.99 3.70
C TYR A 225 17.20 6.44 4.15
N LEU A 226 16.48 5.64 4.93
CA LEU A 226 15.17 6.01 5.44
C LEU A 226 15.25 7.04 6.58
N ILE A 227 16.24 6.91 7.45
CA ILE A 227 16.37 7.72 8.69
C ILE A 227 17.26 8.95 8.46
N ASN A 228 18.45 8.76 7.89
CA ASN A 228 19.47 9.80 7.82
C ASN A 228 19.40 10.66 6.55
N GLU A 229 19.10 10.03 5.41
CA GLU A 229 19.07 10.73 4.11
C GLU A 229 17.67 11.19 3.71
N ASN A 230 16.63 10.75 4.43
CA ASN A 230 15.26 11.13 4.18
C ASN A 230 14.95 12.46 4.87
N LYS A 231 14.92 13.54 4.11
CA LYS A 231 14.72 14.91 4.60
C LYS A 231 13.42 15.53 4.07
N GLY A 232 13.02 16.62 4.69
CA GLY A 232 11.85 17.40 4.27
C GLY A 232 10.54 16.66 4.52
N LYS A 233 9.61 16.77 3.55
CA LYS A 233 8.24 16.21 3.69
C LYS A 233 8.16 14.70 3.80
N ALA A 234 9.19 13.96 3.41
CA ALA A 234 9.27 12.51 3.52
C ALA A 234 10.07 12.04 4.74
N ALA A 235 10.59 12.93 5.58
CA ALA A 235 11.45 12.60 6.70
C ALA A 235 10.85 11.55 7.64
N PHE A 236 11.72 10.73 8.19
CA PHE A 236 11.36 9.84 9.31
C PHE A 236 11.24 10.68 10.58
N MET A 237 10.12 10.56 11.28
CA MET A 237 9.80 11.37 12.47
C MET A 237 9.97 10.53 13.74
N PRO A 238 11.17 10.42 14.34
CA PRO A 238 11.41 9.54 15.47
C PRO A 238 10.77 10.05 16.78
N ASP A 239 10.89 11.34 17.09
CA ASP A 239 10.60 11.86 18.42
C ASP A 239 9.27 12.65 18.50
N ASP A 240 8.84 13.31 17.44
CA ASP A 240 7.64 14.15 17.43
C ASP A 240 6.33 13.34 17.54
N THR A 241 6.37 12.05 17.25
CA THR A 241 5.20 11.17 17.29
C THR A 241 4.57 11.11 18.68
N GLN A 242 5.39 11.07 19.73
CA GLN A 242 4.89 11.02 21.12
C GLN A 242 4.15 12.29 21.49
N THR A 243 4.72 13.45 21.17
CA THR A 243 4.10 14.76 21.42
C THR A 243 2.78 14.89 20.67
N TYR A 244 2.75 14.42 19.40
CA TYR A 244 1.54 14.42 18.60
C TYR A 244 0.43 13.54 19.20
N LEU A 245 0.77 12.33 19.67
CA LEU A 245 -0.19 11.42 20.28
C LEU A 245 -0.85 11.99 21.54
N GLN A 246 -0.14 12.85 22.27
CA GLN A 246 -0.69 13.50 23.47
C GLN A 246 -1.72 14.58 23.16
N THR A 247 -1.62 15.23 22.00
CA THR A 247 -2.40 16.43 21.68
C THR A 247 -3.30 16.29 20.45
N ALA A 248 -2.99 15.37 19.53
CA ALA A 248 -3.72 15.20 18.28
C ALA A 248 -5.13 14.62 18.48
N ASN A 249 -6.04 14.97 17.56
CA ASN A 249 -7.31 14.28 17.39
C ASN A 249 -7.06 12.89 16.80
N ALA A 250 -6.77 11.92 17.69
CA ALA A 250 -6.45 10.56 17.28
C ALA A 250 -7.65 9.84 16.65
N TYR A 251 -8.87 10.15 17.09
CA TYR A 251 -10.10 9.53 16.54
C TYR A 251 -10.33 9.86 15.06
N ALA A 252 -9.83 11.00 14.57
CA ALA A 252 -9.91 11.38 13.17
C ALA A 252 -8.89 10.65 12.26
N LEU A 253 -7.93 9.92 12.82
CA LEU A 253 -6.95 9.17 12.06
C LEU A 253 -7.60 7.93 11.43
N SER A 254 -7.47 7.77 10.11
CA SER A 254 -8.09 6.65 9.36
C SER A 254 -7.70 5.26 9.88
N ASN A 255 -6.54 5.13 10.52
CA ASN A 255 -6.00 3.86 11.03
C ASN A 255 -5.93 3.80 12.56
N ILE A 256 -6.68 4.66 13.28
CA ILE A 256 -6.66 4.67 14.75
C ILE A 256 -7.05 3.31 15.33
N ARG A 257 -7.97 2.59 14.70
CA ARG A 257 -8.36 1.25 15.13
C ARG A 257 -7.15 0.31 15.12
N TRP A 258 -6.36 0.32 14.07
CA TRP A 258 -5.15 -0.51 14.00
C TRP A 258 -4.13 -0.13 15.09
N VAL A 259 -3.99 1.16 15.42
CA VAL A 259 -3.11 1.62 16.51
C VAL A 259 -3.57 1.04 17.85
N LEU A 260 -4.87 1.11 18.14
CA LEU A 260 -5.45 0.54 19.36
C LEU A 260 -5.28 -0.99 19.43
N ASP A 261 -5.53 -1.70 18.31
CA ASP A 261 -5.29 -3.15 18.19
C ASP A 261 -3.82 -3.50 18.52
N LYS A 262 -2.86 -2.69 18.06
CA LYS A 262 -1.44 -2.91 18.35
C LYS A 262 -1.08 -2.64 19.80
N ILE A 263 -1.66 -1.62 20.43
CA ILE A 263 -1.48 -1.34 21.86
C ILE A 263 -2.04 -2.50 22.68
N GLU A 264 -3.24 -2.97 22.35
CA GLU A 264 -3.85 -4.10 23.04
C GLU A 264 -3.03 -5.39 22.85
N THR A 265 -2.64 -5.72 21.62
CA THR A 265 -1.82 -6.92 21.34
C THR A 265 -0.46 -6.87 22.07
N TYR A 266 0.16 -5.70 22.19
CA TYR A 266 1.41 -5.53 22.91
C TYR A 266 1.23 -5.79 24.43
N LYS A 267 0.15 -5.28 25.00
CA LYS A 267 -0.16 -5.46 26.43
C LYS A 267 -0.72 -6.84 26.73
N ASN A 268 -1.38 -7.45 25.75
CA ASN A 268 -2.08 -8.73 25.91
C ASN A 268 -1.69 -9.69 24.79
N PRO A 269 -0.59 -10.43 24.95
CA PRO A 269 -0.08 -11.35 23.92
C PRO A 269 -0.96 -12.62 23.75
N VAL A 270 -2.00 -12.79 24.57
CA VAL A 270 -2.98 -13.86 24.38
C VAL A 270 -3.85 -13.50 23.17
N SER A 271 -4.07 -14.46 22.27
CA SER A 271 -4.86 -14.26 21.06
C SER A 271 -6.29 -13.82 21.40
N ILE A 272 -6.63 -12.58 21.12
CA ILE A 272 -7.98 -12.03 21.21
C ILE A 272 -8.51 -11.82 19.80
N ILE A 273 -9.77 -12.16 19.56
CA ILE A 273 -10.47 -11.81 18.34
C ILE A 273 -10.79 -10.31 18.43
N LEU A 274 -9.96 -9.48 17.80
CA LEU A 274 -10.12 -8.03 17.84
C LEU A 274 -11.20 -7.52 16.85
N ASP A 275 -11.61 -8.34 15.88
CA ASP A 275 -12.49 -7.92 14.78
C ASP A 275 -13.89 -7.49 15.26
N ASP A 276 -14.36 -8.04 16.38
CA ASP A 276 -15.67 -7.73 16.96
C ASP A 276 -15.65 -6.56 17.96
N LEU A 277 -14.54 -5.85 18.07
CA LEU A 277 -14.43 -4.72 18.99
C LEU A 277 -14.69 -3.39 18.27
N ASN A 278 -15.26 -2.43 18.98
CA ASN A 278 -15.43 -1.05 18.55
C ASN A 278 -14.51 -0.11 19.34
N ILE A 279 -14.26 1.07 18.79
CA ILE A 279 -13.60 2.16 19.52
C ILE A 279 -14.63 2.77 20.48
N GLU A 280 -14.28 2.82 21.75
CA GLU A 280 -15.05 3.46 22.80
C GLU A 280 -14.33 4.71 23.31
N HIS A 281 -15.10 5.75 23.59
CA HIS A 281 -14.65 6.96 24.27
C HIS A 281 -14.91 6.87 25.77
N ILE A 282 -13.88 6.87 26.60
CA ILE A 282 -14.03 6.86 28.05
C ILE A 282 -14.83 8.10 28.51
N MET A 283 -14.35 9.29 28.20
CA MET A 283 -15.19 10.50 28.24
C MET A 283 -16.03 10.50 26.96
N PRO A 284 -17.37 10.49 27.05
CA PRO A 284 -18.22 10.36 25.87
C PRO A 284 -18.12 11.53 24.92
N GLN A 285 -18.37 11.32 23.64
CA GLN A 285 -18.29 12.41 22.64
C GLN A 285 -19.22 13.60 22.95
N LYS A 286 -20.36 13.36 23.61
CA LYS A 286 -21.27 14.42 24.05
C LYS A 286 -21.10 14.62 25.55
N ILE A 287 -20.62 15.80 25.93
CA ILE A 287 -20.50 16.20 27.33
C ILE A 287 -21.87 16.22 28.01
N ASN A 288 -21.94 15.70 29.24
CA ASN A 288 -23.11 15.81 30.12
C ASN A 288 -22.70 16.48 31.43
N SER A 289 -23.68 16.73 32.32
CA SER A 289 -23.44 17.42 33.61
C SER A 289 -22.42 16.68 34.50
N TYR A 290 -22.43 15.35 34.51
CA TYR A 290 -21.46 14.55 35.27
C TYR A 290 -20.03 14.82 34.78
N TRP A 291 -19.80 14.66 33.46
CA TRP A 291 -18.48 14.84 32.87
C TRP A 291 -17.98 16.28 32.94
N LYS A 292 -18.88 17.26 32.81
CA LYS A 292 -18.55 18.68 33.02
C LYS A 292 -18.07 18.94 34.44
N ASN A 293 -18.75 18.37 35.45
CA ASN A 293 -18.39 18.55 36.85
C ASN A 293 -17.06 17.87 37.21
N ILE A 294 -16.83 16.64 36.70
CA ILE A 294 -15.61 15.88 37.05
C ILE A 294 -14.37 16.44 36.35
N THR A 295 -14.48 16.85 35.09
CA THR A 295 -13.33 17.34 34.32
C THR A 295 -13.06 18.81 34.56
N GLY A 296 -14.06 19.59 34.92
CA GLY A 296 -13.95 21.04 35.03
C GLY A 296 -13.80 21.77 33.69
N LEU A 297 -13.88 21.04 32.56
CA LEU A 297 -13.67 21.57 31.23
C LEU A 297 -14.94 22.27 30.72
N ASP A 298 -14.75 23.36 29.97
CA ASP A 298 -15.82 23.93 29.17
C ASP A 298 -16.03 23.08 27.87
N GLU A 299 -17.00 23.46 27.04
CA GLU A 299 -17.35 22.69 25.81
C GLU A 299 -16.22 22.68 24.77
N ASP A 300 -15.48 23.78 24.65
CA ASP A 300 -14.39 23.92 23.69
C ASP A 300 -13.17 23.11 24.14
N GLU A 301 -12.81 23.21 25.42
CA GLU A 301 -11.74 22.43 26.05
C GLU A 301 -12.05 20.93 25.96
N TYR A 302 -13.30 20.54 26.25
CA TYR A 302 -13.75 19.16 26.16
C TYR A 302 -13.64 18.61 24.75
N THR A 303 -14.06 19.37 23.74
CA THR A 303 -13.97 19.00 22.32
C THR A 303 -12.51 18.77 21.89
N ASN A 304 -11.57 19.56 22.46
CA ASN A 304 -10.15 19.43 22.17
C ASN A 304 -9.48 18.18 22.78
N VAL A 305 -10.06 17.59 23.82
CA VAL A 305 -9.48 16.44 24.52
C VAL A 305 -10.19 15.12 24.29
N VAL A 306 -11.50 15.16 23.96
CA VAL A 306 -12.35 13.96 23.89
C VAL A 306 -11.87 12.94 22.86
N ASN A 307 -11.26 13.41 21.78
CA ASN A 307 -10.77 12.57 20.66
C ASN A 307 -9.26 12.25 20.75
N ARG A 308 -8.60 12.56 21.86
CA ARG A 308 -7.19 12.18 22.06
C ARG A 308 -7.04 10.69 22.31
N LEU A 309 -5.89 10.14 21.96
CA LEU A 309 -5.60 8.70 22.10
C LEU A 309 -5.85 8.20 23.54
N GLY A 310 -5.48 8.98 24.55
CA GLY A 310 -5.66 8.61 25.96
C GLY A 310 -7.12 8.49 26.42
N ASN A 311 -8.08 8.97 25.62
CA ASN A 311 -9.52 8.82 25.86
C ASN A 311 -10.17 7.69 25.05
N LEU A 312 -9.39 6.98 24.22
CA LEU A 312 -9.88 5.93 23.35
C LEU A 312 -9.47 4.55 23.86
N THR A 313 -10.40 3.62 23.81
CA THR A 313 -10.16 2.21 24.12
C THR A 313 -10.91 1.30 23.15
N LEU A 314 -10.66 0.00 23.24
CA LEU A 314 -11.45 -1.00 22.53
C LEU A 314 -12.52 -1.57 23.48
N ALA A 315 -13.71 -1.83 22.95
CA ALA A 315 -14.79 -2.45 23.69
C ALA A 315 -15.62 -3.37 22.78
N ALA A 316 -16.18 -4.44 23.33
CA ALA A 316 -17.16 -5.25 22.63
C ALA A 316 -18.39 -4.41 22.25
N VAL A 317 -19.01 -4.72 21.10
CA VAL A 317 -20.18 -3.95 20.58
C VAL A 317 -21.29 -3.80 21.64
N GLY A 318 -21.60 -4.89 22.36
CA GLY A 318 -22.60 -4.87 23.41
C GLY A 318 -22.21 -4.00 24.62
N ASP A 319 -20.95 -4.00 24.99
CA ASP A 319 -20.44 -3.23 26.12
C ASP A 319 -20.29 -1.76 25.78
N ASN A 320 -19.88 -1.42 24.55
CA ASN A 320 -19.88 -0.07 24.04
C ASN A 320 -21.29 0.55 24.13
N SER A 321 -22.31 -0.19 23.70
CA SER A 321 -23.72 0.26 23.79
C SER A 321 -24.19 0.50 25.23
N LYS A 322 -23.78 -0.34 26.20
CA LYS A 322 -24.10 -0.15 27.63
C LYS A 322 -23.36 1.06 28.21
N MET A 323 -22.09 1.22 27.87
CA MET A 323 -21.27 2.34 28.36
C MET A 323 -21.80 3.70 27.93
N SER A 324 -22.16 3.86 26.65
CA SER A 324 -22.78 5.10 26.13
C SER A 324 -22.25 6.38 26.79
N ASN A 325 -23.13 7.28 27.25
CA ASN A 325 -22.77 8.53 27.94
C ASN A 325 -22.76 8.41 29.48
N ASN A 326 -22.68 7.20 30.02
CA ASN A 326 -22.68 6.95 31.46
C ASN A 326 -21.42 7.51 32.16
N ASP A 327 -21.46 7.53 33.48
CA ASP A 327 -20.36 7.98 34.32
C ASP A 327 -19.13 7.07 34.25
N PHE A 328 -18.02 7.54 34.78
CA PHE A 328 -16.75 6.82 34.70
C PHE A 328 -16.77 5.51 35.51
N ASP A 329 -17.38 5.49 36.69
CA ASP A 329 -17.37 4.31 37.53
C ASP A 329 -18.20 3.17 36.91
N TYR A 330 -19.33 3.49 36.28
CA TYR A 330 -20.12 2.53 35.54
C TYR A 330 -19.36 1.97 34.33
N LYS A 331 -18.74 2.86 33.50
CA LYS A 331 -17.93 2.43 32.35
C LYS A 331 -16.74 1.56 32.80
N LYS A 332 -16.08 1.95 33.87
CA LYS A 332 -14.98 1.20 34.48
C LYS A 332 -15.39 -0.19 34.88
N SER A 333 -16.59 -0.35 35.55
CA SER A 333 -17.08 -1.67 35.96
C SER A 333 -17.28 -2.59 34.74
N ILE A 334 -17.87 -2.10 33.65
CA ILE A 334 -18.05 -2.87 32.42
C ILE A 334 -16.71 -3.30 31.83
N LEU A 335 -15.74 -2.34 31.69
CA LEU A 335 -14.42 -2.64 31.15
C LEU A 335 -13.62 -3.63 32.01
N GLN A 336 -13.83 -3.62 33.35
CA GLN A 336 -13.20 -4.59 34.27
C GLN A 336 -13.82 -5.98 34.16
N GLU A 337 -15.12 -6.07 33.85
CA GLU A 337 -15.80 -7.35 33.61
C GLU A 337 -15.34 -7.98 32.29
N THR A 338 -14.91 -7.19 31.33
CA THR A 338 -14.37 -7.64 30.05
C THR A 338 -12.94 -8.14 30.27
N LYS A 339 -12.77 -9.34 30.84
CA LYS A 339 -11.49 -9.92 31.28
C LYS A 339 -10.45 -10.15 30.21
N HIS A 340 -10.77 -9.85 28.95
CA HIS A 340 -9.90 -10.15 27.79
C HIS A 340 -9.11 -8.97 27.29
N LEU A 341 -9.44 -7.73 27.67
CA LEU A 341 -8.75 -6.51 27.24
C LEU A 341 -7.84 -5.98 28.36
N LYS A 342 -6.67 -5.46 27.99
CA LYS A 342 -5.60 -4.96 28.89
C LYS A 342 -5.29 -3.47 28.70
N MET A 343 -5.95 -2.83 27.74
CA MET A 343 -5.81 -1.39 27.47
C MET A 343 -6.35 -0.53 28.58
#